data_238aecc9208d21a11fb4be58fe5857c7
#
_entry.id   238aecc9208d21a11fb4be58fe5857c7
#
_cell.length_a   1.000
_cell.length_b   1.000
_cell.length_c   1.000
_cell.angle_alpha   90.00
_cell.angle_beta   90.00
_cell.angle_gamma   90.00
#
_symmetry.space_group_name_H-M   'P 1'
#
loop_
_entity.id
_entity.type
_entity.pdbx_description
1 polymer ?
#
loop_
_entity_poly.entity_id
_entity_poly.type
_entity_poly.pdbx_seq_one_letter_code
_entity_poly.pdbx_strand_id
1 'polypeptide(L)'
;MAQSADAVAAQVRGPSGAIAQHSGVYLIAADGGRSTVRRRSGIKFEGFTWPERFIVLTTPFDFEAERGYCYRSYFADPGAWCNCFKVSADGPPGLWRTVYPADPAQSKENILSDARVQARMQSFFPSPQAYEIIHRNLYVTHQRVAETFRKGRVLLAGDAAHVNNPIGGMGLKGGIQDAVNLSDKIVRIMRDGAAERLLDLYNLQRRTLAIEFVQEQSIANKKRLEARDPAVRARNLDELRPSARGNSCCAPRSRASGARRRWVCRRNKMRSSRFLFVIA
;
A
#
# COMPACT_ATOMS: atom_id res chain seq x y z
N MET A 1 8.21 22.65 13.05
CA MET A 1 8.79 22.50 11.71
C MET A 1 8.83 23.87 11.08
N ALA A 2 9.96 24.28 10.55
CA ALA A 2 10.19 25.59 9.92
C ALA A 2 10.92 25.39 8.60
N GLN A 3 10.70 26.29 7.63
CA GLN A 3 11.39 26.30 6.33
C GLN A 3 11.94 27.69 6.06
N SER A 4 13.11 27.74 5.42
CA SER A 4 13.70 28.93 4.80
C SER A 4 13.85 28.71 3.29
N ALA A 5 14.46 29.66 2.60
CA ALA A 5 14.81 29.49 1.18
C ALA A 5 15.73 28.28 0.94
N ASP A 6 16.65 27.97 1.87
CA ASP A 6 17.73 27.00 1.66
C ASP A 6 17.64 25.75 2.53
N ALA A 7 16.80 25.74 3.57
CA ALA A 7 16.75 24.67 4.55
C ALA A 7 15.35 24.42 5.10
N VAL A 8 15.15 23.21 5.63
CA VAL A 8 14.00 22.85 6.45
C VAL A 8 14.48 22.25 7.76
N ALA A 9 13.86 22.64 8.87
CA ALA A 9 14.14 22.14 10.22
C ALA A 9 12.91 21.48 10.83
N ALA A 10 13.12 20.36 11.52
CA ALA A 10 12.09 19.64 12.25
C ALA A 10 12.57 19.20 13.63
N GLN A 11 11.69 19.26 14.62
CA GLN A 11 11.91 18.64 15.92
C GLN A 11 11.32 17.23 15.88
N VAL A 12 12.13 16.27 16.26
CA VAL A 12 11.78 14.85 16.29
C VAL A 12 11.89 14.36 17.72
N ARG A 13 10.84 13.66 18.18
CA ARG A 13 10.84 12.99 19.48
C ARG A 13 11.34 11.56 19.28
N GLY A 14 12.45 11.23 19.90
CA GLY A 14 13.00 9.86 19.92
C GLY A 14 12.20 8.90 20.83
N PRO A 15 12.51 7.60 20.78
CA PRO A 15 11.86 6.59 21.63
C PRO A 15 11.99 6.86 23.13
N SER A 16 13.09 7.46 23.56
CA SER A 16 13.33 7.87 24.96
C SER A 16 12.53 9.09 25.40
N GLY A 17 11.75 9.72 24.48
CA GLY A 17 11.06 10.99 24.73
C GLY A 17 11.92 12.23 24.51
N ALA A 18 13.23 12.08 24.31
CA ALA A 18 14.12 13.21 24.02
C ALA A 18 13.76 13.87 22.69
N ILE A 19 13.80 15.20 22.67
CA ILE A 19 13.53 16.00 21.47
C ILE A 19 14.87 16.44 20.87
N ALA A 20 15.10 16.08 19.61
CA ALA A 20 16.25 16.54 18.83
C ALA A 20 15.76 17.41 17.66
N GLN A 21 16.52 18.46 17.35
CA GLN A 21 16.30 19.27 16.17
C GLN A 21 17.18 18.76 15.03
N HIS A 22 16.56 18.52 13.89
CA HIS A 22 17.24 18.14 12.66
C HIS A 22 16.97 19.18 11.59
N SER A 23 17.98 19.43 10.76
CA SER A 23 17.87 20.34 9.62
C SER A 23 18.50 19.71 8.38
N GLY A 24 17.97 20.06 7.22
CA GLY A 24 18.45 19.58 5.94
C GLY A 24 17.95 20.43 4.78
N VAL A 25 18.42 20.15 3.58
CA VAL A 25 17.99 20.85 2.37
C VAL A 25 16.52 20.50 2.04
N TYR A 26 16.14 19.26 2.19
CA TYR A 26 14.77 18.77 1.97
C TYR A 26 14.32 17.86 3.10
N LEU A 27 13.02 17.88 3.37
CA LEU A 27 12.32 16.96 4.27
C LEU A 27 11.41 16.05 3.44
N ILE A 28 11.71 14.75 3.42
CA ILE A 28 10.87 13.76 2.76
C ILE A 28 10.02 13.07 3.81
N ALA A 29 8.71 13.19 3.67
CA ALA A 29 7.73 12.53 4.53
C ALA A 29 7.27 11.22 3.88
N ALA A 30 7.60 10.10 4.52
CA ALA A 30 7.09 8.77 4.25
C ALA A 30 6.44 8.17 5.51
N ASP A 31 5.89 9.03 6.38
CA ASP A 31 5.36 8.76 7.72
C ASP A 31 3.90 8.25 7.71
N GLY A 32 3.48 7.64 6.60
CA GLY A 32 2.23 6.90 6.48
C GLY A 32 0.97 7.75 6.33
N GLY A 33 -0.19 7.10 6.23
CA GLY A 33 -1.48 7.75 5.93
C GLY A 33 -1.92 8.80 6.96
N ARG A 34 -1.45 8.68 8.20
CA ARG A 34 -1.66 9.67 9.28
C ARG A 34 -0.51 10.67 9.38
N SER A 35 0.22 10.90 8.31
CA SER A 35 1.41 11.74 8.25
C SER A 35 1.32 13.00 9.13
N THR A 36 2.25 13.10 10.05
CA THR A 36 2.41 14.29 10.89
C THR A 36 3.03 15.43 10.10
N VAL A 37 3.98 15.11 9.22
CA VAL A 37 4.63 16.10 8.36
C VAL A 37 3.61 16.75 7.42
N ARG A 38 2.78 15.97 6.73
CA ARG A 38 1.71 16.50 5.86
C ARG A 38 0.81 17.48 6.61
N ARG A 39 0.30 17.08 7.79
CA ARG A 39 -0.59 17.92 8.61
C ARG A 39 0.10 19.19 9.10
N ARG A 40 1.33 19.08 9.57
CA ARG A 40 2.10 20.23 10.06
C ARG A 40 2.52 21.18 8.94
N SER A 41 2.60 20.69 7.71
CA SER A 41 2.81 21.53 6.52
C SER A 41 1.53 22.21 6.04
N GLY A 42 0.36 21.92 6.64
CA GLY A 42 -0.92 22.45 6.21
C GLY A 42 -1.33 21.95 4.82
N ILE A 43 -0.88 20.74 4.42
CA ILE A 43 -1.25 20.10 3.15
C ILE A 43 -2.53 19.29 3.39
N LYS A 44 -3.59 19.61 2.65
CA LYS A 44 -4.87 18.90 2.73
C LYS A 44 -4.75 17.49 2.18
N PHE A 45 -5.55 16.56 2.73
CA PHE A 45 -5.64 15.18 2.28
C PHE A 45 -7.05 14.96 1.71
N GLU A 46 -7.19 15.21 0.43
CA GLU A 46 -8.45 15.25 -0.29
C GLU A 46 -8.97 13.86 -0.61
N GLY A 47 -10.28 13.70 -0.64
CA GLY A 47 -10.95 12.43 -0.93
C GLY A 47 -11.94 12.05 0.14
N PHE A 48 -12.18 10.76 0.29
CA PHE A 48 -13.21 10.23 1.18
C PHE A 48 -12.75 8.99 1.95
N THR A 49 -13.58 8.58 2.89
CA THR A 49 -13.45 7.34 3.64
C THR A 49 -14.61 6.43 3.21
N TRP A 50 -14.30 5.19 2.86
CA TRP A 50 -15.34 4.20 2.58
C TRP A 50 -16.14 3.92 3.85
N PRO A 51 -17.47 3.79 3.75
CA PRO A 51 -18.30 3.49 4.91
C PRO A 51 -18.05 2.08 5.46
N GLU A 52 -17.65 1.16 4.59
CA GLU A 52 -17.39 -0.22 4.95
C GLU A 52 -16.06 -0.35 5.72
N ARG A 53 -16.04 -1.29 6.63
CA ARG A 53 -14.85 -1.77 7.30
C ARG A 53 -14.42 -3.10 6.70
N PHE A 54 -13.14 -3.41 6.82
CA PHE A 54 -12.60 -4.68 6.34
C PHE A 54 -11.95 -5.44 7.48
N ILE A 55 -12.35 -6.69 7.63
CA ILE A 55 -11.67 -7.62 8.52
C ILE A 55 -10.55 -8.33 7.76
N VAL A 56 -9.38 -8.38 8.36
CA VAL A 56 -8.22 -9.14 7.88
C VAL A 56 -7.96 -10.28 8.84
N LEU A 57 -7.91 -11.49 8.33
CA LEU A 57 -7.57 -12.69 9.07
C LEU A 57 -6.32 -13.31 8.47
N THR A 58 -5.39 -13.74 9.30
CA THR A 58 -4.17 -14.43 8.88
C THR A 58 -4.13 -15.80 9.51
N THR A 59 -3.94 -16.84 8.68
CA THR A 59 -3.95 -18.25 9.07
C THR A 59 -2.78 -19.01 8.45
N PRO A 60 -2.24 -20.04 9.10
CA PRO A 60 -1.29 -20.97 8.49
C PRO A 60 -1.95 -21.98 7.56
N PHE A 61 -3.30 -22.05 7.50
CA PHE A 61 -4.02 -22.95 6.60
C PHE A 61 -3.61 -22.72 5.14
N ASP A 62 -3.13 -23.75 4.46
CA ASP A 62 -2.59 -23.62 3.09
C ASP A 62 -3.68 -23.91 2.03
N PHE A 63 -4.35 -22.85 1.60
CA PHE A 63 -5.36 -22.92 0.53
C PHE A 63 -4.79 -23.38 -0.83
N GLU A 64 -3.47 -23.23 -1.06
CA GLU A 64 -2.83 -23.75 -2.26
C GLU A 64 -2.76 -25.27 -2.24
N ALA A 65 -2.34 -25.86 -1.13
CA ALA A 65 -2.25 -27.31 -0.95
C ALA A 65 -3.65 -27.96 -1.00
N GLU A 66 -4.66 -27.32 -0.40
CA GLU A 66 -6.01 -27.88 -0.29
C GLU A 66 -6.84 -27.80 -1.58
N ARG A 67 -6.71 -26.72 -2.36
CA ARG A 67 -7.51 -26.50 -3.59
C ARG A 67 -6.74 -25.85 -4.74
N GLY A 68 -5.43 -25.74 -4.69
CA GLY A 68 -4.65 -25.13 -5.75
C GLY A 68 -4.92 -23.62 -5.91
N TYR A 69 -5.30 -22.91 -4.83
CA TYR A 69 -5.53 -21.48 -4.94
C TYR A 69 -4.24 -20.76 -5.32
N CYS A 70 -4.31 -19.85 -6.30
CA CYS A 70 -3.20 -18.99 -6.63
C CYS A 70 -2.81 -18.14 -5.44
N TYR A 71 -1.52 -17.79 -5.33
CA TYR A 71 -0.98 -16.96 -4.25
C TYR A 71 -1.72 -15.62 -4.03
N ARG A 72 -2.56 -15.21 -4.99
CA ARG A 72 -3.52 -14.11 -4.89
C ARG A 72 -4.77 -14.45 -5.65
N SER A 73 -5.89 -14.50 -4.94
CA SER A 73 -7.20 -14.84 -5.48
C SER A 73 -8.25 -13.83 -5.02
N TYR A 74 -9.16 -13.48 -5.94
CA TYR A 74 -10.29 -12.59 -5.67
C TYR A 74 -11.57 -13.37 -5.89
N PHE A 75 -12.36 -13.51 -4.85
CA PHE A 75 -13.65 -14.19 -4.88
C PHE A 75 -14.76 -13.13 -4.90
N ALA A 76 -15.36 -12.93 -6.06
CA ALA A 76 -16.41 -11.94 -6.27
C ALA A 76 -17.79 -12.53 -5.95
N ASP A 77 -18.04 -12.82 -4.68
CA ASP A 77 -19.35 -13.20 -4.17
C ASP A 77 -20.12 -11.94 -3.75
N PRO A 78 -21.34 -11.69 -4.26
CA PRO A 78 -22.11 -10.50 -3.93
C PRO A 78 -22.45 -10.37 -2.45
N GLY A 79 -22.59 -11.50 -1.76
CA GLY A 79 -22.90 -11.54 -0.33
C GLY A 79 -21.66 -11.44 0.57
N ALA A 80 -20.52 -11.92 0.07
CA ALA A 80 -19.35 -12.13 0.89
C ALA A 80 -18.03 -12.20 0.10
N TRP A 81 -17.77 -11.20 -0.75
CA TRP A 81 -16.51 -11.21 -1.49
C TRP A 81 -15.29 -11.36 -0.57
N CYS A 82 -14.27 -12.05 -1.07
CA CYS A 82 -13.04 -12.29 -0.34
C CYS A 82 -11.83 -12.00 -1.21
N ASN A 83 -10.85 -11.35 -0.60
CA ASN A 83 -9.51 -11.22 -1.15
C ASN A 83 -8.60 -12.16 -0.36
N CYS A 84 -8.04 -13.17 -1.04
CA CYS A 84 -7.19 -14.18 -0.41
C CYS A 84 -5.81 -14.15 -1.03
N PHE A 85 -4.75 -14.03 -0.20
CA PHE A 85 -3.40 -13.98 -0.70
C PHE A 85 -2.37 -14.53 0.29
N LYS A 86 -1.33 -15.13 -0.28
CA LYS A 86 -0.21 -15.70 0.47
C LYS A 86 0.75 -14.58 0.89
N VAL A 87 1.19 -14.62 2.13
CA VAL A 87 2.19 -13.70 2.70
C VAL A 87 3.36 -14.49 3.25
N SER A 88 4.54 -13.88 3.32
CA SER A 88 5.72 -14.49 3.91
C SER A 88 5.52 -14.73 5.42
N ALA A 89 6.19 -15.77 5.91
CA ALA A 89 6.38 -16.12 7.31
C ALA A 89 7.83 -16.52 7.52
N ASP A 90 8.17 -17.01 8.71
CA ASP A 90 9.54 -17.46 9.07
C ASP A 90 10.01 -18.72 8.31
N GLY A 91 9.23 -19.18 7.35
CA GLY A 91 9.54 -20.30 6.47
C GLY A 91 8.37 -20.68 5.57
N PRO A 92 8.58 -21.66 4.64
CA PRO A 92 7.52 -22.22 3.84
C PRO A 92 6.55 -23.04 4.73
N PRO A 93 5.27 -23.16 4.37
CA PRO A 93 4.66 -22.65 3.13
C PRO A 93 4.29 -21.15 3.17
N GLY A 94 4.55 -20.43 4.26
CA GLY A 94 4.08 -19.08 4.50
C GLY A 94 2.69 -19.04 5.15
N LEU A 95 2.09 -17.87 5.21
CA LEU A 95 0.76 -17.66 5.77
C LEU A 95 -0.21 -17.21 4.70
N TRP A 96 -1.49 -17.42 4.95
CA TRP A 96 -2.55 -16.90 4.11
C TRP A 96 -3.31 -15.79 4.80
N ARG A 97 -3.60 -14.76 4.06
CA ARG A 97 -4.38 -13.61 4.52
C ARG A 97 -5.65 -13.50 3.73
N THR A 98 -6.78 -13.51 4.44
CA THR A 98 -8.11 -13.28 3.88
C THR A 98 -8.63 -11.93 4.31
N VAL A 99 -9.27 -11.21 3.38
CA VAL A 99 -9.84 -9.89 3.61
C VAL A 99 -11.31 -9.92 3.19
N TYR A 100 -12.20 -9.55 4.10
CA TYR A 100 -13.64 -9.53 3.87
C TYR A 100 -14.24 -8.17 4.24
N PRO A 101 -15.35 -7.76 3.63
CA PRO A 101 -16.15 -6.67 4.13
C PRO A 101 -16.77 -7.05 5.48
N ALA A 102 -16.82 -6.09 6.38
CA ALA A 102 -17.49 -6.22 7.66
C ALA A 102 -18.64 -5.20 7.75
N ASP A 103 -19.74 -5.63 8.34
CA ASP A 103 -20.91 -4.79 8.54
C ASP A 103 -20.55 -3.57 9.43
N PRO A 104 -20.72 -2.35 8.93
CA PRO A 104 -20.41 -1.14 9.70
C PRO A 104 -21.29 -0.96 10.93
N ALA A 105 -22.47 -1.59 11.00
CA ALA A 105 -23.38 -1.51 12.14
C ALA A 105 -22.93 -2.36 13.34
N GLN A 106 -22.06 -3.36 13.13
CA GLN A 106 -21.62 -4.23 14.23
C GLN A 106 -20.44 -3.62 14.98
N SER A 107 -20.33 -3.92 16.28
CA SER A 107 -19.16 -3.47 17.07
C SER A 107 -17.88 -4.18 16.63
N LYS A 108 -16.75 -3.54 16.91
CA LYS A 108 -15.42 -4.13 16.61
C LYS A 108 -15.22 -5.44 17.36
N GLU A 109 -15.64 -5.50 18.60
CA GLU A 109 -15.51 -6.66 19.47
C GLU A 109 -16.32 -7.84 18.93
N ASN A 110 -17.54 -7.60 18.45
CA ASN A 110 -18.37 -8.62 17.82
C ASN A 110 -17.74 -9.15 16.53
N ILE A 111 -17.32 -8.25 15.63
CA ILE A 111 -16.68 -8.63 14.35
C ILE A 111 -15.43 -9.47 14.56
N LEU A 112 -14.63 -9.14 15.58
CA LEU A 112 -13.36 -9.82 15.88
C LEU A 112 -13.50 -10.97 16.88
N SER A 113 -14.72 -11.33 17.32
CA SER A 113 -14.94 -12.46 18.21
C SER A 113 -14.58 -13.79 17.54
N ASP A 114 -14.12 -14.78 18.32
CA ASP A 114 -13.72 -16.09 17.81
C ASP A 114 -14.86 -16.76 17.02
N ALA A 115 -16.07 -16.73 17.56
CA ALA A 115 -17.23 -17.33 16.91
C ALA A 115 -17.50 -16.70 15.52
N ARG A 116 -17.41 -15.38 15.39
CA ARG A 116 -17.64 -14.69 14.11
C ARG A 116 -16.51 -14.94 13.12
N VAL A 117 -15.27 -14.92 13.60
CA VAL A 117 -14.08 -15.19 12.79
C VAL A 117 -14.13 -16.63 12.24
N GLN A 118 -14.41 -17.61 13.09
CA GLN A 118 -14.56 -19.01 12.67
C GLN A 118 -15.73 -19.19 11.68
N ALA A 119 -16.90 -18.64 11.98
CA ALA A 119 -18.04 -18.69 11.08
C ALA A 119 -17.72 -18.10 9.71
N ARG A 120 -16.95 -17.00 9.66
CA ARG A 120 -16.54 -16.35 8.41
C ARG A 120 -15.58 -17.22 7.61
N MET A 121 -14.58 -17.81 8.26
CA MET A 121 -13.62 -18.70 7.61
C MET A 121 -14.31 -19.96 7.10
N GLN A 122 -15.17 -20.58 7.90
CA GLN A 122 -15.94 -21.76 7.52
C GLN A 122 -16.92 -21.48 6.37
N SER A 123 -17.52 -20.31 6.33
CA SER A 123 -18.37 -19.90 5.20
C SER A 123 -17.57 -19.70 3.91
N PHE A 124 -16.33 -19.24 3.99
CA PHE A 124 -15.46 -19.06 2.84
C PHE A 124 -14.88 -20.38 2.32
N PHE A 125 -14.39 -21.19 3.22
CA PHE A 125 -13.82 -22.48 2.92
C PHE A 125 -14.17 -23.46 4.06
N PRO A 126 -15.15 -24.34 3.90
CA PRO A 126 -15.51 -25.33 4.90
C PRO A 126 -14.34 -26.26 5.25
N SER A 127 -14.02 -26.37 6.52
CA SER A 127 -12.98 -27.26 7.05
C SER A 127 -13.56 -28.08 8.22
N PRO A 128 -13.20 -29.36 8.36
CA PRO A 128 -13.63 -30.17 9.50
C PRO A 128 -13.06 -29.69 10.84
N GLN A 129 -11.99 -28.90 10.80
CA GLN A 129 -11.35 -28.33 11.98
C GLN A 129 -11.52 -26.82 12.05
N ALA A 130 -11.43 -26.27 13.27
CA ALA A 130 -11.38 -24.82 13.46
C ALA A 130 -10.09 -24.24 12.84
N TYR A 131 -10.20 -23.06 12.29
CA TYR A 131 -9.05 -22.35 11.74
C TYR A 131 -8.16 -21.79 12.85
N GLU A 132 -6.87 -22.06 12.78
CA GLU A 132 -5.89 -21.30 13.55
C GLU A 132 -5.80 -19.88 12.97
N ILE A 133 -6.01 -18.88 13.81
CA ILE A 133 -5.96 -17.46 13.42
C ILE A 133 -4.81 -16.78 14.17
N ILE A 134 -3.69 -16.58 13.47
CA ILE A 134 -2.49 -15.96 14.04
C ILE A 134 -2.69 -14.44 14.23
N HIS A 135 -3.41 -13.79 13.31
CA HIS A 135 -3.65 -12.36 13.36
C HIS A 135 -5.03 -12.02 12.85
N ARG A 136 -5.70 -11.10 13.56
CA ARG A 136 -6.97 -10.49 13.13
C ARG A 136 -6.94 -8.99 13.33
N ASN A 137 -7.44 -8.26 12.37
CA ASN A 137 -7.56 -6.80 12.46
C ASN A 137 -8.78 -6.30 11.70
N LEU A 138 -9.35 -5.21 12.19
CA LEU A 138 -10.44 -4.49 11.53
C LEU A 138 -9.95 -3.09 11.17
N TYR A 139 -10.06 -2.70 9.92
CA TYR A 139 -9.61 -1.39 9.46
C TYR A 139 -10.64 -0.68 8.59
N VAL A 140 -10.54 0.62 8.58
CA VAL A 140 -11.29 1.53 7.71
C VAL A 140 -10.42 1.88 6.51
N THR A 141 -11.03 1.91 5.34
CA THR A 141 -10.33 2.22 4.11
C THR A 141 -10.53 3.66 3.69
N HIS A 142 -9.45 4.34 3.42
CA HIS A 142 -9.44 5.70 2.90
C HIS A 142 -9.08 5.71 1.42
N GLN A 143 -9.67 6.65 0.70
CA GLN A 143 -9.41 6.94 -0.70
C GLN A 143 -9.04 8.42 -0.77
N ARG A 144 -7.75 8.73 -0.57
CA ARG A 144 -7.29 10.12 -0.39
C ARG A 144 -5.99 10.37 -1.11
N VAL A 145 -5.83 11.59 -1.62
CA VAL A 145 -4.59 12.09 -2.23
C VAL A 145 -4.29 13.47 -1.64
N ALA A 146 -3.04 13.75 -1.34
CA ALA A 146 -2.62 15.08 -0.90
C ALA A 146 -2.84 16.12 -2.02
N GLU A 147 -3.29 17.31 -1.65
CA GLU A 147 -3.50 18.41 -2.60
C GLU A 147 -2.21 18.79 -3.35
N THR A 148 -1.06 18.51 -2.75
CA THR A 148 0.26 18.62 -3.36
C THR A 148 1.23 17.64 -2.72
N PHE A 149 2.18 17.11 -3.49
CA PHE A 149 3.27 16.27 -3.00
C PHE A 149 4.54 17.07 -2.72
N ARG A 150 4.51 18.38 -3.00
CA ARG A 150 5.58 19.34 -2.69
C ARG A 150 5.01 20.61 -2.07
N LYS A 151 5.61 21.06 -0.96
CA LYS A 151 5.37 22.40 -0.39
C LYS A 151 6.71 23.00 0.07
N GLY A 152 7.28 23.81 -0.81
CA GLY A 152 8.63 24.32 -0.60
C GLY A 152 9.66 23.19 -0.58
N ARG A 153 10.30 23.00 0.55
CA ARG A 153 11.33 21.97 0.79
C ARG A 153 10.79 20.68 1.41
N VAL A 154 9.48 20.61 1.65
CA VAL A 154 8.78 19.42 2.13
C VAL A 154 8.22 18.64 0.96
N LEU A 155 8.51 17.34 0.92
CA LEU A 155 8.09 16.39 -0.11
C LEU A 155 7.36 15.23 0.55
N LEU A 156 6.27 14.76 -0.04
CA LEU A 156 5.51 13.60 0.44
C LEU A 156 5.72 12.41 -0.50
N ALA A 157 5.80 11.21 0.06
CA ALA A 157 5.89 9.97 -0.70
C ALA A 157 5.10 8.84 -0.02
N GLY A 158 4.61 7.88 -0.80
CA GLY A 158 3.86 6.74 -0.31
C GLY A 158 2.56 7.15 0.38
N ASP A 159 2.19 6.44 1.45
CA ASP A 159 0.94 6.67 2.17
C ASP A 159 0.82 8.08 2.78
N ALA A 160 1.94 8.79 2.98
CA ALA A 160 1.91 10.19 3.38
C ALA A 160 1.32 11.08 2.27
N ALA A 161 1.51 10.71 1.01
CA ALA A 161 1.03 11.43 -0.17
C ALA A 161 -0.33 10.92 -0.67
N HIS A 162 -0.58 9.62 -0.66
CA HIS A 162 -1.84 9.04 -1.14
C HIS A 162 -2.14 7.68 -0.49
N VAL A 163 -3.40 7.44 -0.22
CA VAL A 163 -3.93 6.14 0.25
C VAL A 163 -5.11 5.73 -0.62
N ASN A 164 -5.22 4.45 -0.86
CA ASN A 164 -6.30 3.88 -1.66
C ASN A 164 -6.84 2.59 -1.03
N ASN A 165 -7.99 2.16 -1.51
CA ASN A 165 -8.53 0.85 -1.18
C ASN A 165 -7.51 -0.25 -1.54
N PRO A 166 -7.24 -1.21 -0.64
CA PRO A 166 -6.24 -2.27 -0.87
C PRO A 166 -6.62 -3.26 -1.99
N ILE A 167 -7.84 -3.20 -2.51
CA ILE A 167 -8.30 -4.04 -3.63
C ILE A 167 -7.46 -3.72 -4.87
N GLY A 168 -6.75 -4.72 -5.37
CA GLY A 168 -5.80 -4.57 -6.47
C GLY A 168 -4.33 -4.45 -6.04
N GLY A 169 -4.05 -4.19 -4.75
CA GLY A 169 -2.70 -4.20 -4.18
C GLY A 169 -1.76 -3.13 -4.78
N MET A 170 -2.29 -1.93 -5.05
CA MET A 170 -1.54 -0.88 -5.75
C MET A 170 -0.80 0.09 -4.81
N GLY A 171 -1.16 0.15 -3.53
CA GLY A 171 -0.58 1.11 -2.58
C GLY A 171 0.95 0.99 -2.45
N LEU A 172 1.45 -0.21 -2.13
CA LEU A 172 2.90 -0.46 -2.01
C LEU A 172 3.65 -0.12 -3.30
N LYS A 173 3.13 -0.54 -4.45
CA LYS A 173 3.75 -0.25 -5.75
C LYS A 173 3.80 1.26 -6.02
N GLY A 174 2.73 1.98 -5.69
CA GLY A 174 2.67 3.44 -5.77
C GLY A 174 3.76 4.10 -4.93
N GLY A 175 3.88 3.72 -3.66
CA GLY A 175 4.90 4.25 -2.76
C GLY A 175 6.34 3.98 -3.20
N ILE A 176 6.63 2.77 -3.71
CA ILE A 176 7.94 2.44 -4.27
C ILE A 176 8.25 3.32 -5.49
N GLN A 177 7.28 3.51 -6.37
CA GLN A 177 7.44 4.36 -7.55
C GLN A 177 7.63 5.84 -7.16
N ASP A 178 6.98 6.32 -6.11
CA ASP A 178 7.23 7.66 -5.57
C ASP A 178 8.68 7.79 -5.13
N ALA A 179 9.16 6.83 -4.34
CA ALA A 179 10.53 6.84 -3.83
C ALA A 179 11.58 6.82 -4.97
N VAL A 180 11.39 5.97 -5.98
CA VAL A 180 12.28 5.89 -7.14
C VAL A 180 12.26 7.19 -7.96
N ASN A 181 11.06 7.72 -8.24
CA ASN A 181 10.91 8.94 -9.03
C ASN A 181 11.49 10.17 -8.31
N LEU A 182 11.28 10.26 -6.99
CA LEU A 182 11.79 11.34 -6.17
C LEU A 182 13.31 11.26 -6.00
N SER A 183 13.85 10.07 -5.71
CA SER A 183 15.29 9.90 -5.49
C SER A 183 16.12 10.24 -6.73
N ASP A 184 15.67 9.85 -7.94
CA ASP A 184 16.31 10.25 -9.19
C ASP A 184 16.42 11.79 -9.30
N LYS A 185 15.34 12.48 -9.06
CA LYS A 185 15.29 13.94 -9.17
C LYS A 185 16.16 14.64 -8.12
N ILE A 186 16.13 14.16 -6.87
CA ILE A 186 16.97 14.70 -5.80
C ILE A 186 18.45 14.47 -6.09
N VAL A 187 18.83 13.29 -6.58
CA VAL A 187 20.23 13.02 -6.96
C VAL A 187 20.69 13.99 -8.04
N ARG A 188 19.88 14.22 -9.07
CA ARG A 188 20.20 15.16 -10.16
C ARG A 188 20.31 16.59 -9.66
N ILE A 189 19.46 17.02 -8.74
CA ILE A 189 19.55 18.36 -8.15
C ILE A 189 20.82 18.51 -7.28
N MET A 190 21.06 17.53 -6.41
CA MET A 190 22.13 17.66 -5.41
C MET A 190 23.53 17.36 -5.95
N ARG A 191 23.65 16.50 -6.95
CA ARG A 191 24.95 16.11 -7.55
C ARG A 191 25.26 16.83 -8.84
N ASP A 192 24.26 16.96 -9.71
CA ASP A 192 24.45 17.43 -11.06
C ASP A 192 24.06 18.90 -11.24
N GLY A 193 23.60 19.55 -10.16
CA GLY A 193 23.18 20.96 -10.19
C GLY A 193 21.91 21.21 -11.00
N ALA A 194 21.08 20.19 -11.23
CA ALA A 194 19.84 20.34 -11.97
C ALA A 194 18.85 21.27 -11.25
N ALA A 195 18.00 21.93 -12.01
CA ALA A 195 17.07 22.91 -11.47
C ALA A 195 16.02 22.26 -10.53
N GLU A 196 15.68 22.92 -9.43
CA GLU A 196 14.69 22.48 -8.44
C GLU A 196 13.27 22.25 -9.01
N ARG A 197 12.96 22.77 -10.20
CA ARG A 197 11.71 22.50 -10.94
C ARG A 197 11.48 21.00 -11.19
N LEU A 198 12.52 20.16 -11.09
CA LEU A 198 12.34 18.70 -11.14
C LEU A 198 11.47 18.20 -10.01
N LEU A 199 11.42 18.87 -8.86
CA LEU A 199 10.53 18.51 -7.75
C LEU A 199 9.07 18.89 -8.03
N ASP A 200 8.82 19.94 -8.84
CA ASP A 200 7.48 20.23 -9.33
C ASP A 200 7.02 19.18 -10.35
N LEU A 201 7.96 18.71 -11.17
CA LEU A 201 7.70 17.59 -12.07
C LEU A 201 7.41 16.28 -11.30
N TYR A 202 8.10 16.02 -10.17
CA TYR A 202 7.76 14.93 -9.25
C TYR A 202 6.30 15.04 -8.80
N ASN A 203 5.94 16.20 -8.24
CA ASN A 203 4.58 16.49 -7.78
C ASN A 203 3.55 16.24 -8.89
N LEU A 204 3.76 16.81 -10.07
CA LEU A 204 2.87 16.64 -11.21
C LEU A 204 2.71 15.17 -11.59
N GLN A 205 3.81 14.48 -11.86
CA GLN A 205 3.80 13.10 -12.35
C GLN A 205 3.16 12.14 -11.34
N ARG A 206 3.58 12.21 -10.08
CA ARG A 206 3.14 11.23 -9.09
C ARG A 206 1.72 11.48 -8.61
N ARG A 207 1.35 12.76 -8.46
CA ARG A 207 -0.02 13.12 -8.08
C ARG A 207 -1.03 12.79 -9.18
N THR A 208 -0.72 13.10 -10.43
CA THR A 208 -1.56 12.74 -11.59
C THR A 208 -1.80 11.21 -11.63
N LEU A 209 -0.72 10.40 -11.54
CA LEU A 209 -0.85 8.95 -11.51
C LEU A 209 -1.65 8.44 -10.30
N ALA A 210 -1.51 9.07 -9.14
CA ALA A 210 -2.28 8.70 -7.96
C ALA A 210 -3.79 8.96 -8.16
N ILE A 211 -4.16 10.05 -8.81
CA ILE A 211 -5.56 10.41 -9.06
C ILE A 211 -6.14 9.60 -10.23
N GLU A 212 -5.54 9.70 -11.41
CA GLU A 212 -6.11 9.20 -12.66
C GLU A 212 -6.00 7.67 -12.79
N PHE A 213 -5.01 7.06 -12.16
CA PHE A 213 -4.79 5.64 -12.29
C PHE A 213 -5.10 4.87 -11.01
N VAL A 214 -4.41 5.19 -9.90
CA VAL A 214 -4.55 4.38 -8.67
C VAL A 214 -5.94 4.51 -8.06
N GLN A 215 -6.48 5.73 -8.01
CA GLN A 215 -7.81 5.97 -7.46
C GLN A 215 -8.88 5.33 -8.34
N GLU A 216 -8.86 5.55 -9.64
CA GLU A 216 -9.86 5.00 -10.57
C GLU A 216 -9.83 3.48 -10.59
N GLN A 217 -8.64 2.86 -10.69
CA GLN A 217 -8.53 1.40 -10.73
C GLN A 217 -8.98 0.74 -9.42
N SER A 218 -8.65 1.32 -8.26
CA SER A 218 -9.08 0.75 -6.99
C SER A 218 -10.60 0.85 -6.78
N ILE A 219 -11.22 1.93 -7.24
CA ILE A 219 -12.68 2.10 -7.23
C ILE A 219 -13.34 1.11 -8.20
N ALA A 220 -12.83 0.98 -9.43
CA ALA A 220 -13.34 0.05 -10.42
C ALA A 220 -13.24 -1.41 -9.95
N ASN A 221 -12.12 -1.79 -9.35
CA ASN A 221 -11.93 -3.13 -8.79
C ASN A 221 -12.93 -3.42 -7.67
N LYS A 222 -13.18 -2.45 -6.78
CA LYS A 222 -14.21 -2.60 -5.74
C LYS A 222 -15.59 -2.82 -6.34
N LYS A 223 -15.99 -1.99 -7.29
CA LYS A 223 -17.29 -2.13 -7.99
C LYS A 223 -17.45 -3.50 -8.64
N ARG A 224 -16.39 -4.04 -9.26
CA ARG A 224 -16.41 -5.38 -9.87
C ARG A 224 -16.66 -6.48 -8.83
N LEU A 225 -16.01 -6.42 -7.67
CA LEU A 225 -16.17 -7.41 -6.61
C LEU A 225 -17.55 -7.37 -5.96
N GLU A 226 -18.17 -6.21 -5.88
CA GLU A 226 -19.45 -5.97 -5.21
C GLU A 226 -20.67 -6.05 -6.16
N ALA A 227 -20.44 -6.29 -7.45
CA ALA A 227 -21.52 -6.38 -8.43
C ALA A 227 -22.52 -7.50 -8.08
N ARG A 228 -23.77 -7.12 -7.81
CA ARG A 228 -24.85 -8.06 -7.44
C ARG A 228 -25.61 -8.59 -8.65
N ASP A 229 -25.75 -7.77 -9.70
CA ASP A 229 -26.43 -8.12 -10.93
C ASP A 229 -25.69 -9.26 -11.66
N PRO A 230 -26.33 -10.42 -11.93
CA PRO A 230 -25.70 -11.55 -12.61
C PRO A 230 -25.17 -11.19 -14.02
N ALA A 231 -25.86 -10.34 -14.77
CA ALA A 231 -25.43 -9.93 -16.10
C ALA A 231 -24.19 -9.02 -16.06
N VAL A 232 -24.11 -8.13 -15.05
CA VAL A 232 -22.91 -7.32 -14.81
C VAL A 232 -21.74 -8.21 -14.39
N ARG A 233 -21.97 -9.19 -13.54
CA ARG A 233 -20.94 -10.16 -13.14
C ARG A 233 -20.41 -10.98 -14.31
N ALA A 234 -21.29 -11.48 -15.16
CA ALA A 234 -20.90 -12.21 -16.36
C ALA A 234 -20.02 -11.36 -17.28
N ARG A 235 -20.43 -10.13 -17.56
CA ARG A 235 -19.61 -9.18 -18.36
C ARG A 235 -18.24 -8.92 -17.73
N ASN A 236 -18.18 -8.66 -16.42
CA ASN A 236 -16.91 -8.45 -15.70
C ASN A 236 -15.96 -9.64 -15.82
N LEU A 237 -16.51 -10.88 -15.78
CA LEU A 237 -15.72 -12.10 -15.96
C LEU A 237 -15.26 -12.26 -17.40
N ASP A 238 -16.10 -11.95 -18.38
CA ASP A 238 -15.76 -12.04 -19.79
C ASP A 238 -14.66 -11.04 -20.17
N GLU A 239 -14.68 -9.81 -19.62
CA GLU A 239 -13.61 -8.82 -19.79
C GLU A 239 -12.26 -9.31 -19.24
N LEU A 240 -12.26 -10.14 -18.20
CA LEU A 240 -11.02 -10.66 -17.58
C LEU A 240 -10.46 -11.90 -18.30
N ARG A 241 -11.28 -12.66 -19.04
CA ARG A 241 -10.89 -13.90 -19.74
C ARG A 241 -9.74 -13.73 -20.75
N PRO A 242 -9.70 -12.68 -21.60
CA PRO A 242 -8.59 -12.48 -22.52
C PRO A 242 -7.25 -12.27 -21.79
N SER A 243 -7.27 -11.54 -20.67
CA SER A 243 -6.10 -11.31 -19.86
C SER A 243 -5.58 -12.58 -19.17
N ALA A 244 -6.48 -13.49 -18.82
CA ALA A 244 -6.13 -14.80 -18.24
C ALA A 244 -5.51 -15.76 -19.26
N ARG A 245 -5.89 -15.68 -20.54
CA ARG A 245 -5.37 -16.54 -21.60
C ARG A 245 -3.97 -16.12 -22.07
N GLY A 246 -3.62 -14.84 -21.94
CA GLY A 246 -2.31 -14.29 -22.34
C GLY A 246 -1.19 -14.43 -21.30
N ASN A 247 -1.55 -14.62 -20.03
CA ASN A 247 -0.60 -14.78 -18.93
C ASN A 247 -0.85 -16.09 -18.21
N SER A 248 -0.18 -17.14 -18.61
CA SER A 248 -0.06 -18.39 -17.84
C SER A 248 0.70 -18.09 -16.53
N CYS A 249 0.06 -17.42 -15.59
CA CYS A 249 0.62 -17.17 -14.25
C CYS A 249 0.77 -18.43 -13.40
N CYS A 250 0.34 -19.58 -13.90
CA CYS A 250 0.37 -20.87 -13.18
C CYS A 250 1.35 -21.88 -13.81
N ALA A 251 2.22 -21.46 -14.74
CA ALA A 251 3.33 -22.31 -15.13
C ALA A 251 4.37 -22.31 -13.99
N PRO A 252 4.80 -23.47 -13.46
CA PRO A 252 5.92 -23.52 -12.54
C PRO A 252 7.12 -22.91 -13.26
N ARG A 253 7.62 -21.80 -12.76
CA ARG A 253 8.88 -21.22 -13.26
C ARG A 253 9.96 -22.25 -12.97
N SER A 254 10.38 -23.00 -14.01
CA SER A 254 11.62 -23.74 -14.00
C SER A 254 12.72 -22.82 -13.47
N ARG A 255 13.44 -23.31 -12.50
CA ARG A 255 14.64 -22.64 -11.95
C ARG A 255 15.66 -22.49 -13.08
N ALA A 256 15.63 -21.37 -13.75
CA ALA A 256 16.74 -20.94 -14.60
C ALA A 256 17.68 -20.09 -13.74
N SER A 257 18.85 -20.67 -13.61
CA SER A 257 20.08 -20.20 -12.99
C SER A 257 20.33 -18.69 -13.04
N GLY A 258 20.68 -18.13 -11.88
CA GLY A 258 21.87 -17.35 -11.65
C GLY A 258 22.02 -16.03 -12.39
N ALA A 259 21.55 -14.93 -11.80
CA ALA A 259 22.31 -13.69 -11.70
C ALA A 259 21.71 -12.80 -10.60
N ARG A 260 22.15 -13.01 -9.38
CA ARG A 260 21.96 -12.03 -8.31
C ARG A 260 22.80 -10.80 -8.67
N ARG A 261 22.18 -9.78 -9.24
CA ARG A 261 22.81 -8.46 -9.28
C ARG A 261 22.88 -7.95 -7.84
N ARG A 262 24.04 -8.11 -7.22
CA ARG A 262 24.39 -7.44 -5.97
C ARG A 262 24.40 -5.94 -6.25
N TRP A 263 23.44 -5.22 -5.68
CA TRP A 263 23.58 -3.79 -5.51
C TRP A 263 24.68 -3.55 -4.48
N VAL A 264 25.88 -3.31 -4.96
CA VAL A 264 26.99 -2.86 -4.12
C VAL A 264 26.75 -1.37 -3.88
N CYS A 265 26.28 -1.04 -2.70
CA CYS A 265 26.27 0.33 -2.21
C CYS A 265 27.74 0.74 -2.01
N ARG A 266 28.37 1.36 -3.03
CA ARG A 266 29.67 1.99 -2.86
C ARG A 266 29.48 3.22 -1.97
N ARG A 267 29.96 3.12 -0.72
CA ARG A 267 30.19 4.28 0.15
C ARG A 267 31.21 5.19 -0.52
N ASN A 268 30.79 6.10 -1.35
CA ASN A 268 31.61 7.24 -1.71
C ASN A 268 31.49 8.29 -0.61
N LYS A 269 32.63 8.62 -0.01
CA LYS A 269 32.77 9.74 0.93
C LYS A 269 32.31 11.02 0.24
N MET A 270 31.10 11.47 0.55
CA MET A 270 30.63 12.80 0.15
C MET A 270 31.34 13.83 1.02
N ARG A 271 32.23 14.60 0.40
CA ARG A 271 32.70 15.89 0.93
C ARG A 271 31.62 16.91 0.56
N SER A 272 30.83 17.30 1.49
CA SER A 272 30.08 18.51 1.76
C SER A 272 28.78 18.18 2.49
N SER A 273 28.56 18.84 3.60
CA SER A 273 27.50 18.61 4.57
C SER A 273 26.12 19.11 4.12
N ARG A 274 25.58 18.56 3.03
CA ARG A 274 24.19 18.77 2.65
C ARG A 274 23.41 17.52 3.01
N PHE A 275 22.69 17.57 4.12
CA PHE A 275 21.90 16.44 4.60
C PHE A 275 20.52 16.39 3.94
N LEU A 276 20.14 15.21 3.49
CA LEU A 276 18.78 14.86 3.16
C LEU A 276 18.12 14.27 4.41
N PHE A 277 16.97 14.79 4.78
CA PHE A 277 16.25 14.34 5.96
C PHE A 277 14.99 13.56 5.56
N VAL A 278 14.92 12.29 5.94
CA VAL A 278 13.78 11.41 5.67
C VAL A 278 13.12 11.05 6.98
N ILE A 279 11.79 11.29 7.09
CA ILE A 279 10.95 10.76 8.16
C ILE A 279 10.11 9.64 7.56
N ALA A 280 10.36 8.41 8.00
CA ALA A 280 9.63 7.20 7.61
C ALA A 280 8.62 6.77 8.68
#